data_b589fde804ec6e5e068465acce5b2842
#
_entry.id   b589fde804ec6e5e068465acce5b2842
#
_cell.length_a   1.000
_cell.length_b   1.000
_cell.length_c   1.000
_cell.angle_alpha   90.00
_cell.angle_beta   90.00
_cell.angle_gamma   90.00
#
_symmetry.space_group_name_H-M   'P 1'
#
loop_
_entity.id
_entity.type
_entity.pdbx_description
1 polymer ?
#
loop_
_entity_poly.entity_id
_entity_poly.type
_entity_poly.pdbx_seq_one_letter_code
_entity_poly.pdbx_strand_id
1 'polypeptide(L)'
;MKQVVISGSGLFTPPHSISNEALVESFNAYVDMFNLENAGLIEQGHVAPLSYSSSEFIEKASGIKHRYVMVKDGILDPEIMMPLIPERSSDELSMQAEIGVEAALMALKQADVKAEQIDLVIVACAYTQRAYPAMAIEIQRALGTRGYGYDIQVACSSATFAIVAAANAIATGSASRVLVINPEICSAQVNYRDRDSHFIFGDVATAMVLEEQSLVAASKGFNIVSSRCFTDYSNNIRSNFGFLNRCDPSSAHQADKLFHQQGRKVFKELLPMIYQHLDEHLAEQSLTPQSFKRLWLHQANINMNLFVVKKLLGDEVTPDQAPVVLDEYANTASAGSVIAFHKYSADFNAGDLGLLSSFGAGYSIGSVILQKR
;
A
#
# COMPACT_ATOMS: atom_id res chain seq x y z
N MET A 1 -23.18 -9.99 17.42
CA MET A 1 -21.80 -9.50 17.37
C MET A 1 -21.82 -7.98 17.50
N LYS A 2 -20.79 -7.39 18.13
CA LYS A 2 -20.65 -5.93 18.23
C LYS A 2 -20.47 -5.32 16.85
N GLN A 3 -21.09 -4.18 16.59
CA GLN A 3 -20.92 -3.42 15.36
C GLN A 3 -19.61 -2.61 15.44
N VAL A 4 -18.93 -2.44 14.31
CA VAL A 4 -17.63 -1.79 14.21
C VAL A 4 -17.70 -0.56 13.33
N VAL A 5 -17.03 0.51 13.77
CA VAL A 5 -16.99 1.81 13.10
C VAL A 5 -15.53 2.18 12.83
N ILE A 6 -15.21 2.63 11.63
CA ILE A 6 -13.99 3.40 11.35
C ILE A 6 -14.31 4.85 11.74
N SER A 7 -13.73 5.32 12.84
CA SER A 7 -14.05 6.63 13.44
C SER A 7 -13.04 7.73 13.06
N GLY A 8 -11.85 7.37 12.61
CA GLY A 8 -10.83 8.30 12.16
C GLY A 8 -9.80 7.66 11.25
N SER A 9 -9.15 8.48 10.44
CA SER A 9 -8.05 8.11 9.55
C SER A 9 -6.95 9.17 9.57
N GLY A 10 -5.72 8.78 9.26
CA GLY A 10 -4.56 9.66 9.20
C GLY A 10 -3.68 9.32 8.01
N LEU A 11 -2.99 10.34 7.49
CA LEU A 11 -2.10 10.23 6.35
C LEU A 11 -0.84 11.06 6.61
N PHE A 12 0.30 10.39 6.70
CA PHE A 12 1.62 11.02 6.71
C PHE A 12 2.22 10.92 5.31
N THR A 13 2.55 12.06 4.71
CA THR A 13 3.23 12.16 3.41
C THR A 13 4.71 12.46 3.64
N PRO A 14 5.65 11.65 3.12
CA PRO A 14 7.08 11.89 3.24
C PRO A 14 7.54 13.24 2.68
N PRO A 15 8.68 13.78 3.16
CA PRO A 15 9.09 15.15 2.87
C PRO A 15 9.65 15.35 1.45
N HIS A 16 10.11 14.27 0.78
CA HIS A 16 10.76 14.39 -0.53
C HIS A 16 9.85 13.86 -1.64
N SER A 17 9.74 14.64 -2.72
CA SER A 17 9.06 14.22 -3.96
C SER A 17 10.08 14.00 -5.07
N ILE A 18 9.85 12.97 -5.89
CA ILE A 18 10.62 12.66 -7.10
C ILE A 18 9.64 12.62 -8.28
N SER A 19 9.89 13.43 -9.30
CA SER A 19 9.10 13.42 -10.55
C SER A 19 9.57 12.31 -11.51
N ASN A 20 8.77 12.02 -12.53
CA ASN A 20 9.19 11.10 -13.59
C ASN A 20 10.42 11.62 -14.36
N GLU A 21 10.48 12.94 -14.62
CA GLU A 21 11.59 13.56 -15.34
C GLU A 21 12.91 13.32 -14.62
N ALA A 22 12.97 13.60 -13.31
CA ALA A 22 14.20 13.41 -12.52
C ALA A 22 14.62 11.94 -12.48
N LEU A 23 13.63 11.03 -12.37
CA LEU A 23 13.89 9.60 -12.34
C LEU A 23 14.40 9.07 -13.69
N VAL A 24 13.81 9.55 -14.80
CA VAL A 24 14.20 9.20 -16.17
C VAL A 24 15.59 9.72 -16.50
N GLU A 25 15.93 10.96 -16.09
CA GLU A 25 17.27 11.52 -16.26
C GLU A 25 18.32 10.63 -15.63
N SER A 26 18.16 10.25 -14.37
CA SER A 26 19.05 9.35 -13.65
C SER A 26 19.13 7.96 -14.30
N PHE A 27 17.98 7.38 -14.64
CA PHE A 27 17.94 6.06 -15.28
C PHE A 27 18.64 6.05 -16.64
N ASN A 28 18.42 7.07 -17.46
CA ASN A 28 19.04 7.14 -18.80
C ASN A 28 20.55 7.38 -18.71
N ALA A 29 21.03 8.14 -17.72
CA ALA A 29 22.46 8.25 -17.44
C ALA A 29 23.08 6.88 -17.07
N TYR A 30 22.39 6.08 -16.25
CA TYR A 30 22.80 4.70 -15.97
C TYR A 30 22.82 3.82 -17.23
N VAL A 31 21.83 3.96 -18.13
CA VAL A 31 21.80 3.23 -19.41
C VAL A 31 23.04 3.56 -20.26
N ASP A 32 23.41 4.84 -20.34
CA ASP A 32 24.61 5.27 -21.08
C ASP A 32 25.87 4.66 -20.49
N MET A 33 26.03 4.71 -19.16
CA MET A 33 27.20 4.11 -18.48
C MET A 33 27.24 2.60 -18.73
N PHE A 34 26.16 1.87 -18.55
CA PHE A 34 26.09 0.42 -18.74
C PHE A 34 26.44 0.03 -20.19
N ASN A 35 25.83 0.70 -21.17
CA ASN A 35 26.03 0.38 -22.58
C ASN A 35 27.48 0.70 -23.03
N LEU A 36 28.09 1.76 -22.52
CA LEU A 36 29.47 2.10 -22.77
C LEU A 36 30.43 1.06 -22.15
N GLU A 37 30.24 0.72 -20.89
CA GLU A 37 31.08 -0.26 -20.18
C GLU A 37 31.02 -1.65 -20.82
N ASN A 38 29.87 -2.02 -21.37
CA ASN A 38 29.62 -3.34 -21.96
C ASN A 38 29.72 -3.32 -23.51
N ALA A 39 30.20 -2.25 -24.16
CA ALA A 39 30.17 -2.09 -25.61
C ALA A 39 30.73 -3.31 -26.37
N GLY A 40 31.89 -3.85 -25.94
CA GLY A 40 32.52 -5.01 -26.58
C GLY A 40 31.68 -6.31 -26.41
N LEU A 41 31.00 -6.49 -25.28
CA LEU A 41 30.14 -7.66 -25.05
C LEU A 41 28.80 -7.53 -25.82
N ILE A 42 28.33 -6.31 -25.99
CA ILE A 42 27.12 -5.99 -26.77
C ILE A 42 27.39 -6.27 -28.26
N GLU A 43 28.52 -5.80 -28.80
CA GLU A 43 28.94 -6.09 -30.20
C GLU A 43 29.07 -7.58 -30.48
N GLN A 44 29.52 -8.35 -29.50
CA GLN A 44 29.61 -9.82 -29.57
C GLN A 44 28.29 -10.54 -29.37
N GLY A 45 27.22 -9.82 -29.01
CA GLY A 45 25.89 -10.40 -28.72
C GLY A 45 25.81 -11.18 -27.41
N HIS A 46 26.78 -11.02 -26.50
CA HIS A 46 26.80 -11.67 -25.19
C HIS A 46 25.94 -10.94 -24.14
N VAL A 47 25.79 -9.61 -24.30
CA VAL A 47 24.97 -8.75 -23.43
C VAL A 47 24.00 -7.97 -24.31
N ALA A 48 22.74 -7.89 -23.92
CA ALA A 48 21.78 -7.02 -24.59
C ALA A 48 21.96 -5.57 -24.12
N PRO A 49 21.92 -4.57 -25.03
CA PRO A 49 21.97 -3.17 -24.63
C PRO A 49 20.71 -2.81 -23.83
N LEU A 50 20.86 -1.97 -22.82
CA LEU A 50 19.74 -1.39 -22.10
C LEU A 50 19.05 -0.32 -22.96
N SER A 51 17.73 -0.21 -22.81
CA SER A 51 16.91 0.78 -23.51
C SER A 51 16.55 1.94 -22.58
N TYR A 52 16.50 3.14 -23.13
CA TYR A 52 16.07 4.34 -22.41
C TYR A 52 14.62 4.25 -21.91
N SER A 53 14.34 4.97 -20.82
CA SER A 53 12.99 5.24 -20.31
C SER A 53 12.52 6.64 -20.73
N SER A 54 11.23 6.93 -20.56
CA SER A 54 10.68 8.28 -20.70
C SER A 54 9.50 8.51 -19.76
N SER A 55 9.21 9.76 -19.44
CA SER A 55 8.03 10.13 -18.61
C SER A 55 6.73 9.67 -19.26
N GLU A 56 6.62 9.77 -20.59
CA GLU A 56 5.44 9.32 -21.33
C GLU A 56 5.26 7.80 -21.25
N PHE A 57 6.36 7.04 -21.27
CA PHE A 57 6.32 5.59 -21.08
C PHE A 57 5.77 5.26 -19.68
N ILE A 58 6.30 5.92 -18.65
CA ILE A 58 5.86 5.71 -17.25
C ILE A 58 4.39 6.03 -17.07
N GLU A 59 3.95 7.21 -17.52
CA GLU A 59 2.56 7.65 -17.40
C GLU A 59 1.61 6.72 -18.16
N LYS A 60 1.95 6.34 -19.39
CA LYS A 60 1.13 5.43 -20.19
C LYS A 60 1.07 4.02 -19.58
N ALA A 61 2.17 3.53 -19.04
CA ALA A 61 2.24 2.19 -18.46
C ALA A 61 1.55 2.08 -17.10
N SER A 62 1.56 3.15 -16.30
CA SER A 62 1.13 3.09 -14.90
C SER A 62 0.13 4.15 -14.45
N GLY A 63 0.16 5.35 -15.04
CA GLY A 63 -0.54 6.55 -14.57
C GLY A 63 0.22 7.36 -13.53
N ILE A 64 1.44 6.94 -13.14
CA ILE A 64 2.26 7.59 -12.11
C ILE A 64 2.94 8.83 -12.70
N LYS A 65 2.94 9.95 -11.95
CA LYS A 65 3.66 11.18 -12.28
C LYS A 65 4.71 11.55 -11.24
N HIS A 66 4.39 11.32 -9.98
CA HIS A 66 5.25 11.60 -8.84
C HIS A 66 5.26 10.43 -7.86
N ARG A 67 6.24 10.44 -6.97
CA ARG A 67 6.29 9.60 -5.77
C ARG A 67 6.92 10.37 -4.64
N TYR A 68 6.43 10.10 -3.42
CA TYR A 68 7.07 10.59 -2.20
C TYR A 68 8.02 9.53 -1.67
N VAL A 69 9.14 9.97 -1.08
CA VAL A 69 10.13 9.09 -0.46
C VAL A 69 10.64 9.68 0.85
N MET A 70 10.97 8.83 1.80
CA MET A 70 11.58 9.25 3.06
C MET A 70 13.01 9.73 2.88
N VAL A 71 13.76 9.08 2.00
CA VAL A 71 15.15 9.41 1.69
C VAL A 71 15.31 9.47 0.18
N LYS A 72 15.77 10.63 -0.31
CA LYS A 72 16.01 10.86 -1.74
C LYS A 72 17.45 10.56 -2.15
N ASP A 73 18.37 10.68 -1.19
CA ASP A 73 19.80 10.51 -1.43
C ASP A 73 20.10 9.12 -1.99
N GLY A 74 20.90 9.07 -3.04
CA GLY A 74 21.31 7.87 -3.75
C GLY A 74 20.32 7.39 -4.84
N ILE A 75 19.02 7.71 -4.75
CA ILE A 75 18.01 7.24 -5.73
C ILE A 75 18.32 7.80 -7.13
N LEU A 76 18.66 9.09 -7.21
CA LEU A 76 18.90 9.80 -8.47
C LEU A 76 20.37 9.82 -8.89
N ASP A 77 21.25 9.13 -8.17
CA ASP A 77 22.64 8.95 -8.54
C ASP A 77 22.77 7.71 -9.44
N PRO A 78 23.18 7.83 -10.72
CA PRO A 78 23.22 6.70 -11.66
C PRO A 78 24.22 5.60 -11.27
N GLU A 79 25.18 5.89 -10.40
CA GLU A 79 26.12 4.88 -9.88
C GLU A 79 25.51 4.08 -8.71
N ILE A 80 24.63 4.69 -7.92
CA ILE A 80 24.05 4.13 -6.69
C ILE A 80 22.68 3.50 -6.97
N MET A 81 21.71 4.29 -7.42
CA MET A 81 20.34 3.89 -7.77
C MET A 81 19.63 3.08 -6.68
N MET A 82 19.72 3.55 -5.46
CA MET A 82 18.98 3.05 -4.29
C MET A 82 18.93 4.13 -3.19
N PRO A 83 17.92 4.16 -2.32
CA PRO A 83 17.92 5.10 -1.22
C PRO A 83 19.03 4.78 -0.22
N LEU A 84 19.81 5.78 0.15
CA LEU A 84 20.85 5.67 1.17
C LEU A 84 20.23 5.92 2.55
N ILE A 85 19.55 4.92 3.11
CA ILE A 85 18.89 4.98 4.39
C ILE A 85 19.90 4.67 5.49
N PRO A 86 20.26 5.65 6.36
CA PRO A 86 21.19 5.42 7.44
C PRO A 86 20.61 4.46 8.48
N GLU A 87 21.43 3.57 8.98
CA GLU A 87 21.08 2.74 10.13
C GLU A 87 20.90 3.63 11.37
N ARG A 88 19.84 3.39 12.11
CA ARG A 88 19.54 4.12 13.36
C ARG A 88 20.05 3.34 14.57
N SER A 89 20.40 4.06 15.63
CA SER A 89 20.76 3.42 16.89
C SER A 89 19.56 2.68 17.52
N SER A 90 19.83 1.70 18.36
CA SER A 90 18.78 0.91 19.01
C SER A 90 17.89 1.74 19.98
N ASP A 91 18.32 2.95 20.33
CA ASP A 91 17.57 3.86 21.20
C ASP A 91 16.62 4.80 20.43
N GLU A 92 16.77 4.86 19.10
CA GLU A 92 15.93 5.64 18.21
C GLU A 92 14.76 4.81 17.70
N LEU A 93 13.63 5.47 17.38
CA LEU A 93 12.55 4.82 16.64
C LEU A 93 13.04 4.39 15.26
N SER A 94 12.66 3.19 14.86
CA SER A 94 12.84 2.77 13.49
C SER A 94 12.04 3.69 12.54
N MET A 95 12.49 3.83 11.29
CA MET A 95 11.85 4.74 10.32
C MET A 95 10.38 4.37 10.08
N GLN A 96 10.07 3.08 9.96
CA GLN A 96 8.66 2.65 9.84
C GLN A 96 7.83 2.99 11.07
N ALA A 97 8.39 2.86 12.28
CA ALA A 97 7.68 3.24 13.49
C ALA A 97 7.45 4.76 13.56
N GLU A 98 8.44 5.56 13.19
CA GLU A 98 8.32 7.01 13.16
C GLU A 98 7.17 7.48 12.26
N ILE A 99 7.17 7.08 10.99
CA ILE A 99 6.12 7.49 10.05
C ILE A 99 4.75 6.91 10.45
N GLY A 100 4.74 5.70 11.04
CA GLY A 100 3.53 5.08 11.57
C GLY A 100 2.94 5.86 12.75
N VAL A 101 3.77 6.36 13.66
CA VAL A 101 3.36 7.22 14.79
C VAL A 101 2.72 8.51 14.28
N GLU A 102 3.33 9.17 13.29
CA GLU A 102 2.79 10.40 12.70
C GLU A 102 1.38 10.20 12.11
N ALA A 103 1.20 9.16 11.30
CA ALA A 103 -0.12 8.83 10.75
C ALA A 103 -1.13 8.45 11.86
N ALA A 104 -0.68 7.70 12.87
CA ALA A 104 -1.50 7.29 14.00
C ALA A 104 -2.02 8.48 14.81
N LEU A 105 -1.17 9.46 15.12
CA LEU A 105 -1.56 10.67 15.84
C LEU A 105 -2.64 11.46 15.08
N MET A 106 -2.55 11.53 13.75
CA MET A 106 -3.58 12.17 12.92
C MET A 106 -4.90 11.41 12.99
N ALA A 107 -4.87 10.07 12.90
CA ALA A 107 -6.06 9.23 12.99
C ALA A 107 -6.73 9.33 14.37
N LEU A 108 -5.95 9.27 15.45
CA LEU A 108 -6.42 9.44 16.83
C LEU A 108 -7.08 10.81 17.04
N LYS A 109 -6.45 11.87 16.52
CA LYS A 109 -7.01 13.23 16.58
C LYS A 109 -8.35 13.32 15.85
N GLN A 110 -8.46 12.75 14.66
CA GLN A 110 -9.72 12.74 13.90
C GLN A 110 -10.81 11.91 14.60
N ALA A 111 -10.40 10.78 15.19
CA ALA A 111 -11.30 9.94 15.99
C ALA A 111 -11.73 10.57 17.31
N ASP A 112 -11.01 11.58 17.82
CA ASP A 112 -11.17 12.13 19.18
C ASP A 112 -10.93 11.04 20.25
N VAL A 113 -9.88 10.24 20.05
CA VAL A 113 -9.48 9.11 20.91
C VAL A 113 -8.07 9.36 21.42
N LYS A 114 -7.85 9.15 22.72
CA LYS A 114 -6.51 9.20 23.31
C LYS A 114 -5.78 7.88 23.09
N ALA A 115 -4.46 7.93 22.93
CA ALA A 115 -3.64 6.75 22.69
C ALA A 115 -3.81 5.67 23.78
N GLU A 116 -3.95 6.08 25.06
CA GLU A 116 -4.13 5.16 26.18
C GLU A 116 -5.45 4.38 26.16
N GLN A 117 -6.38 4.78 25.30
CA GLN A 117 -7.68 4.13 25.11
C GLN A 117 -7.64 3.02 24.03
N ILE A 118 -6.51 2.90 23.31
CA ILE A 118 -6.32 1.85 22.30
C ILE A 118 -5.95 0.54 22.99
N ASP A 119 -6.72 -0.51 22.69
CA ASP A 119 -6.54 -1.87 23.24
C ASP A 119 -5.63 -2.73 22.36
N LEU A 120 -5.59 -2.45 21.05
CA LEU A 120 -4.84 -3.24 20.08
C LEU A 120 -4.24 -2.33 19.01
N VAL A 121 -2.94 -2.53 18.73
CA VAL A 121 -2.24 -1.92 17.60
C VAL A 121 -1.91 -3.00 16.58
N ILE A 122 -2.33 -2.82 15.32
CA ILE A 122 -1.99 -3.68 14.19
C ILE A 122 -1.19 -2.87 13.19
N VAL A 123 0.06 -3.27 12.95
CA VAL A 123 0.83 -2.75 11.81
C VAL A 123 0.63 -3.68 10.63
N ALA A 124 0.23 -3.11 9.50
CA ALA A 124 -0.09 -3.85 8.29
C ALA A 124 0.61 -3.21 7.09
N CYS A 125 1.64 -3.84 6.57
CA CYS A 125 2.50 -3.32 5.52
C CYS A 125 3.02 -4.43 4.60
N ALA A 126 3.60 -4.04 3.47
CA ALA A 126 4.14 -5.01 2.52
C ALA A 126 5.32 -5.80 3.11
N TYR A 127 6.11 -5.16 3.97
CA TYR A 127 7.19 -5.78 4.74
C TYR A 127 7.50 -4.96 5.99
N THR A 128 8.08 -5.58 7.00
CA THR A 128 8.56 -4.91 8.20
C THR A 128 10.06 -4.66 8.13
N GLN A 129 10.52 -3.52 8.63
CA GLN A 129 11.93 -3.11 8.63
C GLN A 129 12.83 -4.13 9.35
N ARG A 130 12.27 -4.88 10.27
CA ARG A 130 12.93 -5.98 10.98
C ARG A 130 11.97 -7.12 11.27
N ALA A 131 12.51 -8.31 11.49
CA ALA A 131 11.70 -9.50 11.76
C ALA A 131 11.03 -9.48 13.15
N TYR A 132 11.73 -8.96 14.16
CA TYR A 132 11.26 -8.82 15.55
C TYR A 132 12.15 -7.83 16.32
N PRO A 133 11.66 -7.15 17.40
CA PRO A 133 10.26 -7.17 17.84
C PRO A 133 9.33 -6.59 16.78
N ALA A 134 8.02 -6.93 16.85
CA ALA A 134 7.02 -6.43 15.91
C ALA A 134 7.00 -4.89 15.88
N MET A 135 6.77 -4.32 14.70
CA MET A 135 6.68 -2.85 14.52
C MET A 135 5.52 -2.27 15.33
N ALA A 136 4.42 -3.02 15.45
CA ALA A 136 3.27 -2.65 16.27
C ALA A 136 3.64 -2.44 17.75
N ILE A 137 4.55 -3.25 18.30
CA ILE A 137 4.98 -3.13 19.71
C ILE A 137 5.85 -1.88 19.90
N GLU A 138 6.71 -1.55 18.93
CA GLU A 138 7.49 -0.33 18.97
C GLU A 138 6.62 0.92 18.90
N ILE A 139 5.66 0.95 17.97
CA ILE A 139 4.69 2.04 17.84
C ILE A 139 3.81 2.14 19.09
N GLN A 140 3.37 1.00 19.64
CA GLN A 140 2.62 0.95 20.89
C GLN A 140 3.36 1.65 22.02
N ARG A 141 4.66 1.38 22.18
CA ARG A 141 5.50 2.05 23.18
C ARG A 141 5.61 3.55 22.92
N ALA A 142 5.84 3.94 21.67
CA ALA A 142 6.02 5.34 21.29
C ALA A 142 4.76 6.18 21.54
N LEU A 143 3.58 5.62 21.27
CA LEU A 143 2.29 6.27 21.48
C LEU A 143 1.81 6.21 22.95
N GLY A 144 2.37 5.32 23.77
CA GLY A 144 1.89 5.06 25.12
C GLY A 144 0.55 4.32 25.16
N THR A 145 0.22 3.54 24.11
CA THR A 145 -1.01 2.73 24.10
C THR A 145 -0.90 1.57 25.09
N ARG A 146 -2.04 1.10 25.54
CA ARG A 146 -2.16 -0.09 26.41
C ARG A 146 -2.55 -1.32 25.57
N GLY A 147 -2.63 -2.48 26.21
CA GLY A 147 -3.06 -3.71 25.55
C GLY A 147 -1.92 -4.41 24.81
N TYR A 148 -2.16 -4.84 23.56
CA TYR A 148 -1.21 -5.65 22.79
C TYR A 148 -1.09 -5.18 21.34
N GLY A 149 -0.07 -5.70 20.63
CA GLY A 149 0.15 -5.36 19.22
C GLY A 149 0.83 -6.49 18.46
N TYR A 150 0.59 -6.55 17.17
CA TYR A 150 1.21 -7.49 16.23
C TYR A 150 1.20 -6.95 14.79
N ASP A 151 2.06 -7.53 13.95
CA ASP A 151 2.19 -7.18 12.55
C ASP A 151 1.43 -8.17 11.65
N ILE A 152 0.87 -7.65 10.54
CA ILE A 152 0.25 -8.44 9.46
C ILE A 152 0.97 -8.11 8.15
N GLN A 153 1.38 -9.15 7.43
CA GLN A 153 2.00 -9.02 6.11
C GLN A 153 1.21 -9.82 5.06
N VAL A 154 0.46 -9.11 4.23
CA VAL A 154 -0.27 -9.65 3.06
C VAL A 154 0.01 -8.74 1.86
N ALA A 155 1.26 -8.30 1.72
CA ALA A 155 1.70 -7.38 0.68
C ALA A 155 0.71 -6.19 0.50
N CYS A 156 0.27 -5.92 -0.73
CA CYS A 156 -0.63 -4.80 -1.04
C CYS A 156 -2.03 -4.92 -0.40
N SER A 157 -2.42 -6.10 0.08
CA SER A 157 -3.73 -6.30 0.75
C SER A 157 -3.66 -6.19 2.27
N SER A 158 -2.48 -5.90 2.85
CA SER A 158 -2.31 -5.88 4.30
C SER A 158 -3.30 -4.97 5.02
N ALA A 159 -3.63 -3.79 4.47
CA ALA A 159 -4.59 -2.87 5.07
C ALA A 159 -6.00 -3.46 5.21
N THR A 160 -6.54 -4.05 4.15
CA THR A 160 -7.90 -4.65 4.18
C THR A 160 -7.96 -5.86 5.10
N PHE A 161 -6.91 -6.70 5.09
CA PHE A 161 -6.81 -7.84 6.00
C PHE A 161 -6.71 -7.40 7.47
N ALA A 162 -5.98 -6.31 7.75
CA ALA A 162 -5.89 -5.75 9.09
C ALA A 162 -7.20 -5.11 9.56
N ILE A 163 -7.95 -4.44 8.67
CA ILE A 163 -9.30 -3.93 8.98
C ILE A 163 -10.22 -5.10 9.36
N VAL A 164 -10.17 -6.22 8.63
CA VAL A 164 -10.94 -7.43 8.95
C VAL A 164 -10.50 -8.02 10.30
N ALA A 165 -9.20 -8.12 10.55
CA ALA A 165 -8.68 -8.62 11.83
C ALA A 165 -9.10 -7.73 13.00
N ALA A 166 -9.03 -6.40 12.85
CA ALA A 166 -9.48 -5.43 13.83
C ALA A 166 -10.99 -5.52 14.09
N ALA A 167 -11.78 -5.63 13.02
CA ALA A 167 -13.23 -5.80 13.13
C ALA A 167 -13.59 -7.09 13.89
N ASN A 168 -12.91 -8.20 13.62
CA ASN A 168 -13.09 -9.46 14.32
C ASN A 168 -12.70 -9.35 15.81
N ALA A 169 -11.60 -8.67 16.13
CA ALA A 169 -11.19 -8.44 17.51
C ALA A 169 -12.27 -7.65 18.31
N ILE A 170 -12.86 -6.64 17.69
CA ILE A 170 -13.93 -5.86 18.31
C ILE A 170 -15.22 -6.68 18.39
N ALA A 171 -15.62 -7.35 17.32
CA ALA A 171 -16.85 -8.13 17.26
C ALA A 171 -16.89 -9.27 18.30
N THR A 172 -15.74 -9.87 18.60
CA THR A 172 -15.57 -10.93 19.62
C THR A 172 -15.33 -10.38 21.03
N GLY A 173 -15.08 -9.08 21.18
CA GLY A 173 -14.85 -8.43 22.46
C GLY A 173 -13.44 -8.56 23.01
N SER A 174 -12.46 -9.02 22.21
CA SER A 174 -11.04 -9.04 22.61
C SER A 174 -10.38 -7.66 22.58
N ALA A 175 -10.99 -6.70 21.88
CA ALA A 175 -10.65 -5.28 21.89
C ALA A 175 -11.93 -4.44 21.77
N SER A 176 -11.90 -3.18 22.18
CA SER A 176 -12.97 -2.21 21.96
C SER A 176 -12.54 -1.09 21.03
N ARG A 177 -11.24 -0.79 21.02
CA ARG A 177 -10.58 0.18 20.13
C ARG A 177 -9.32 -0.40 19.54
N VAL A 178 -9.21 -0.36 18.23
CA VAL A 178 -8.06 -0.87 17.47
C VAL A 178 -7.49 0.23 16.58
N LEU A 179 -6.17 0.34 16.59
CA LEU A 179 -5.42 1.21 15.70
C LEU A 179 -4.74 0.35 14.63
N VAL A 180 -5.14 0.51 13.38
CA VAL A 180 -4.52 -0.11 12.21
C VAL A 180 -3.60 0.89 11.54
N ILE A 181 -2.34 0.53 11.29
CA ILE A 181 -1.32 1.43 10.75
C ILE A 181 -0.64 0.76 9.55
N ASN A 182 -0.44 1.51 8.46
CA ASN A 182 0.21 1.03 7.24
C ASN A 182 1.44 1.89 6.94
N PRO A 183 2.60 1.64 7.59
CA PRO A 183 3.83 2.37 7.35
C PRO A 183 4.62 1.72 6.22
N GLU A 184 4.56 2.30 5.04
CA GLU A 184 5.16 1.75 3.82
C GLU A 184 6.41 2.54 3.42
N ILE A 185 7.56 1.87 3.37
CA ILE A 185 8.84 2.40 2.83
C ILE A 185 9.18 1.59 1.57
N CYS A 186 8.33 1.71 0.56
CA CYS A 186 8.44 0.88 -0.64
C CYS A 186 9.60 1.27 -1.54
N SER A 187 10.13 2.49 -1.41
CA SER A 187 11.33 2.95 -2.14
C SER A 187 12.54 2.03 -1.93
N ALA A 188 12.66 1.41 -0.77
CA ALA A 188 13.74 0.48 -0.46
C ALA A 188 13.64 -0.88 -1.20
N GLN A 189 12.49 -1.20 -1.78
CA GLN A 189 12.28 -2.44 -2.53
C GLN A 189 12.43 -2.28 -4.05
N VAL A 190 12.51 -1.05 -4.54
CA VAL A 190 12.55 -0.75 -5.98
C VAL A 190 13.89 -1.21 -6.56
N ASN A 191 13.83 -1.92 -7.69
CA ASN A 191 14.99 -2.05 -8.56
C ASN A 191 15.05 -0.84 -9.50
N TYR A 192 15.76 0.21 -9.10
CA TYR A 192 15.90 1.43 -9.89
C TYR A 192 16.69 1.22 -11.20
N ARG A 193 17.36 0.07 -11.36
CA ARG A 193 18.08 -0.32 -12.58
C ARG A 193 17.22 -1.15 -13.55
N ASP A 194 15.95 -1.39 -13.23
CA ASP A 194 15.00 -2.08 -14.09
C ASP A 194 14.04 -1.09 -14.74
N ARG A 195 14.09 -0.99 -16.09
CA ARG A 195 13.27 -0.08 -16.88
C ARG A 195 11.77 -0.23 -16.61
N ASP A 196 11.31 -1.44 -16.36
CA ASP A 196 9.87 -1.75 -16.24
C ASP A 196 9.32 -1.55 -14.84
N SER A 197 10.19 -1.33 -13.82
CA SER A 197 9.77 -1.21 -12.43
C SER A 197 10.42 -0.06 -11.64
N HIS A 198 11.44 0.64 -12.17
CA HIS A 198 12.17 1.71 -11.46
C HIS A 198 11.29 2.86 -10.94
N PHE A 199 10.08 3.00 -11.46
CA PHE A 199 9.18 4.11 -11.19
C PHE A 199 8.00 3.73 -10.26
N ILE A 200 7.86 2.46 -9.89
CA ILE A 200 6.56 1.90 -9.49
C ILE A 200 6.13 2.33 -8.09
N PHE A 201 7.05 2.50 -7.14
CA PHE A 201 6.72 2.69 -5.74
C PHE A 201 7.02 4.08 -5.18
N GLY A 202 6.24 4.45 -4.14
CA GLY A 202 6.48 5.56 -3.24
C GLY A 202 6.29 5.15 -1.77
N ASP A 203 6.77 6.00 -0.86
CA ASP A 203 6.66 5.82 0.59
C ASP A 203 5.47 6.62 1.14
N VAL A 204 4.89 6.15 2.25
CA VAL A 204 3.78 6.81 2.93
C VAL A 204 3.50 6.10 4.26
N ALA A 205 2.79 6.74 5.17
CA ALA A 205 2.10 6.02 6.24
C ALA A 205 0.63 6.43 6.31
N THR A 206 -0.26 5.45 6.51
CA THR A 206 -1.66 5.67 6.81
C THR A 206 -2.04 5.01 8.12
N ALA A 207 -3.10 5.50 8.77
CA ALA A 207 -3.66 4.87 9.95
C ALA A 207 -5.18 4.99 9.97
N MET A 208 -5.85 4.05 10.64
CA MET A 208 -7.29 4.06 10.90
C MET A 208 -7.55 3.68 12.35
N VAL A 209 -8.50 4.36 12.98
CA VAL A 209 -9.06 3.99 14.28
C VAL A 209 -10.38 3.26 14.05
N LEU A 210 -10.46 2.03 14.56
CA LEU A 210 -11.67 1.22 14.57
C LEU A 210 -12.18 1.10 16.01
N GLU A 211 -13.48 1.32 16.19
CA GLU A 211 -14.09 1.28 17.52
C GLU A 211 -15.38 0.46 17.51
N GLU A 212 -15.72 -0.08 18.69
CA GLU A 212 -17.06 -0.58 18.94
C GLU A 212 -18.07 0.57 18.76
N GLN A 213 -19.14 0.33 18.02
CA GLN A 213 -20.12 1.35 17.65
C GLN A 213 -20.71 2.11 18.86
N SER A 214 -20.89 1.44 19.98
CA SER A 214 -21.42 2.04 21.22
C SER A 214 -20.52 3.14 21.80
N LEU A 215 -19.24 3.20 21.41
CA LEU A 215 -18.28 4.17 21.88
C LEU A 215 -18.19 5.42 20.99
N VAL A 216 -18.85 5.40 19.83
CA VAL A 216 -18.75 6.43 18.80
C VAL A 216 -20.06 7.22 18.67
N ALA A 217 -19.97 8.55 18.58
CA ALA A 217 -21.14 9.40 18.36
C ALA A 217 -21.93 8.97 17.11
N ALA A 218 -23.26 9.10 17.17
CA ALA A 218 -24.19 8.51 16.19
C ALA A 218 -23.93 8.91 14.73
N SER A 219 -23.47 10.14 14.48
CA SER A 219 -23.20 10.65 13.13
C SER A 219 -21.74 10.55 12.69
N LYS A 220 -20.86 9.96 13.52
CA LYS A 220 -19.41 9.95 13.27
C LYS A 220 -18.96 8.63 12.64
N GLY A 221 -18.12 8.73 11.61
CA GLY A 221 -17.42 7.60 11.02
C GLY A 221 -18.22 6.79 10.00
N PHE A 222 -17.75 5.59 9.75
CA PHE A 222 -18.31 4.64 8.79
C PHE A 222 -18.49 3.28 9.47
N ASN A 223 -19.70 2.73 9.43
CA ASN A 223 -19.94 1.35 9.85
C ASN A 223 -19.26 0.39 8.85
N ILE A 224 -18.64 -0.66 9.37
CA ILE A 224 -18.24 -1.82 8.55
C ILE A 224 -19.50 -2.67 8.39
N VAL A 225 -20.05 -2.71 7.18
CA VAL A 225 -21.24 -3.49 6.84
C VAL A 225 -20.88 -4.96 6.61
N SER A 226 -19.83 -5.18 5.82
CA SER A 226 -19.35 -6.51 5.46
C SER A 226 -17.89 -6.44 5.02
N SER A 227 -17.21 -7.57 5.06
CA SER A 227 -15.85 -7.71 4.59
C SER A 227 -15.59 -9.10 4.03
N ARG A 228 -14.71 -9.20 3.03
CA ARG A 228 -14.34 -10.46 2.40
C ARG A 228 -12.86 -10.46 2.07
N CYS A 229 -12.17 -11.58 2.33
CA CYS A 229 -10.77 -11.80 2.00
C CYS A 229 -10.63 -13.07 1.17
N PHE A 230 -9.66 -13.06 0.25
CA PHE A 230 -9.32 -14.20 -0.61
C PHE A 230 -7.82 -14.25 -0.85
N THR A 231 -7.25 -15.44 -0.94
CA THR A 231 -5.86 -15.67 -1.30
C THR A 231 -5.73 -16.88 -2.21
N ASP A 232 -4.80 -16.79 -3.18
CA ASP A 232 -4.38 -17.91 -4.03
C ASP A 232 -2.89 -17.78 -4.33
N TYR A 233 -2.16 -18.90 -4.32
CA TYR A 233 -0.71 -18.84 -4.47
C TYR A 233 -0.28 -18.49 -5.90
N SER A 234 0.54 -17.46 -6.03
CA SER A 234 1.21 -17.07 -7.26
C SER A 234 2.58 -16.45 -6.98
N ASN A 235 3.57 -16.83 -7.76
CA ASN A 235 4.92 -16.29 -7.71
C ASN A 235 5.16 -15.15 -8.74
N ASN A 236 4.10 -14.65 -9.38
CA ASN A 236 4.21 -13.63 -10.42
C ASN A 236 4.51 -12.22 -9.88
N ILE A 237 4.25 -11.97 -8.60
CA ILE A 237 4.67 -10.76 -7.85
C ILE A 237 5.38 -11.25 -6.60
N ARG A 238 6.64 -10.89 -6.43
CA ARG A 238 7.44 -11.34 -5.28
C ARG A 238 8.62 -10.44 -4.97
N SER A 239 9.17 -10.63 -3.80
CA SER A 239 10.56 -10.34 -3.44
C SER A 239 11.10 -11.57 -2.71
N ASN A 240 12.25 -12.06 -3.11
CA ASN A 240 12.92 -13.18 -2.43
C ASN A 240 13.83 -12.69 -1.29
N PHE A 241 13.74 -11.43 -0.89
CA PHE A 241 14.45 -10.92 0.27
C PHE A 241 13.86 -11.48 1.57
N GLY A 242 14.72 -11.98 2.42
CA GLY A 242 14.31 -12.49 3.72
C GLY A 242 15.51 -12.86 4.59
N PHE A 243 15.23 -13.17 5.85
CA PHE A 243 16.26 -13.44 6.84
C PHE A 243 17.25 -14.55 6.43
N LEU A 244 16.77 -15.55 5.69
CA LEU A 244 17.61 -16.67 5.23
C LEU A 244 18.58 -16.30 4.11
N ASN A 245 18.47 -15.14 3.47
CA ASN A 245 19.41 -14.72 2.41
C ASN A 245 20.84 -14.59 2.92
N ARG A 246 21.04 -14.28 4.20
CA ARG A 246 22.37 -14.26 4.82
C ARG A 246 23.05 -15.65 4.85
N CYS A 247 22.28 -16.72 4.70
CA CYS A 247 22.78 -18.09 4.71
C CYS A 247 23.33 -18.52 3.34
N ASP A 248 23.06 -17.72 2.29
CA ASP A 248 23.65 -17.87 0.96
C ASP A 248 24.21 -16.51 0.48
N PRO A 249 25.47 -16.19 0.84
CA PRO A 249 26.08 -14.92 0.47
C PRO A 249 26.19 -14.70 -1.05
N SER A 250 26.23 -15.77 -1.85
CA SER A 250 26.34 -15.69 -3.31
C SER A 250 25.09 -15.12 -3.97
N SER A 251 23.94 -15.21 -3.32
CA SER A 251 22.66 -14.71 -3.83
C SER A 251 22.20 -13.40 -3.19
N ALA A 252 22.92 -12.89 -2.20
CA ALA A 252 22.48 -11.76 -1.37
C ALA A 252 22.16 -10.46 -2.16
N HIS A 253 22.85 -10.25 -3.28
CA HIS A 253 22.70 -9.04 -4.11
C HIS A 253 22.03 -9.30 -5.47
N GLN A 254 21.41 -10.48 -5.64
CA GLN A 254 20.69 -10.77 -6.88
C GLN A 254 19.42 -9.90 -7.01
N ALA A 255 19.06 -9.54 -8.25
CA ALA A 255 17.92 -8.67 -8.55
C ALA A 255 16.57 -9.21 -8.02
N ASP A 256 16.43 -10.53 -7.84
CA ASP A 256 15.23 -11.16 -7.29
C ASP A 256 15.02 -10.90 -5.79
N LYS A 257 15.99 -10.32 -5.08
CA LYS A 257 15.84 -9.83 -3.70
C LYS A 257 15.10 -8.49 -3.63
N LEU A 258 15.00 -7.79 -4.75
CA LEU A 258 14.18 -6.60 -4.91
C LEU A 258 12.79 -6.99 -5.43
N PHE A 259 11.91 -6.00 -5.60
CA PHE A 259 10.60 -6.22 -6.18
C PHE A 259 10.71 -6.77 -7.61
N HIS A 260 9.98 -7.84 -7.87
CA HIS A 260 9.91 -8.47 -9.19
C HIS A 260 8.46 -8.80 -9.55
N GLN A 261 8.05 -8.47 -10.78
CA GLN A 261 6.74 -8.85 -11.28
C GLN A 261 6.76 -9.31 -12.74
N GLN A 262 5.88 -10.24 -13.07
CA GLN A 262 5.56 -10.64 -14.42
C GLN A 262 4.27 -9.93 -14.87
N GLY A 263 4.35 -8.61 -15.14
CA GLY A 263 3.20 -7.73 -15.26
C GLY A 263 2.09 -8.23 -16.18
N ARG A 264 2.41 -8.80 -17.37
CA ARG A 264 1.41 -9.34 -18.29
C ARG A 264 0.64 -10.53 -17.71
N LYS A 265 1.32 -11.41 -16.96
CA LYS A 265 0.66 -12.56 -16.31
C LYS A 265 -0.21 -12.08 -15.15
N VAL A 266 0.32 -11.16 -14.33
CA VAL A 266 -0.43 -10.53 -13.24
C VAL A 266 -1.73 -9.93 -13.77
N PHE A 267 -1.66 -9.12 -14.81
CA PHE A 267 -2.83 -8.51 -15.41
C PHE A 267 -3.85 -9.55 -15.88
N LYS A 268 -3.40 -10.62 -16.56
CA LYS A 268 -4.26 -11.68 -17.09
C LYS A 268 -4.93 -12.52 -15.99
N GLU A 269 -4.21 -12.82 -14.92
CA GLU A 269 -4.67 -13.73 -13.87
C GLU A 269 -5.43 -12.99 -12.76
N LEU A 270 -4.88 -11.88 -12.25
CA LEU A 270 -5.43 -11.20 -11.10
C LEU A 270 -6.71 -10.41 -11.39
N LEU A 271 -6.83 -9.77 -12.57
CA LEU A 271 -8.01 -8.95 -12.87
C LEU A 271 -9.34 -9.73 -12.87
N PRO A 272 -9.45 -10.93 -13.49
CA PRO A 272 -10.66 -11.74 -13.37
C PRO A 272 -10.99 -12.12 -11.93
N MET A 273 -9.96 -12.42 -11.12
CA MET A 273 -10.13 -12.79 -9.71
C MET A 273 -10.66 -11.61 -8.88
N ILE A 274 -10.13 -10.39 -9.12
CA ILE A 274 -10.63 -9.16 -8.45
C ILE A 274 -12.10 -8.95 -8.78
N TYR A 275 -12.46 -8.99 -10.07
CA TYR A 275 -13.84 -8.81 -10.49
C TYR A 275 -14.76 -9.84 -9.85
N GLN A 276 -14.42 -11.13 -9.94
CA GLN A 276 -15.20 -12.21 -9.35
C GLN A 276 -15.37 -12.02 -7.83
N HIS A 277 -14.27 -11.71 -7.13
CA HIS A 277 -14.28 -11.46 -5.67
C HIS A 277 -15.23 -10.34 -5.29
N LEU A 278 -15.19 -9.21 -6.01
CA LEU A 278 -16.05 -8.06 -5.74
C LEU A 278 -17.51 -8.37 -6.11
N ASP A 279 -17.78 -8.97 -7.26
CA ASP A 279 -19.12 -9.35 -7.70
C ASP A 279 -19.80 -10.31 -6.69
N GLU A 280 -19.09 -11.34 -6.24
CA GLU A 280 -19.56 -12.27 -5.23
C GLU A 280 -19.81 -11.56 -3.88
N HIS A 281 -18.91 -10.66 -3.44
CA HIS A 281 -19.07 -9.93 -2.18
C HIS A 281 -20.31 -9.02 -2.22
N LEU A 282 -20.56 -8.35 -3.33
CA LEU A 282 -21.74 -7.52 -3.52
C LEU A 282 -23.03 -8.36 -3.53
N ALA A 283 -23.01 -9.48 -4.25
CA ALA A 283 -24.15 -10.42 -4.33
C ALA A 283 -24.54 -10.98 -2.95
N GLU A 284 -23.57 -11.36 -2.12
CA GLU A 284 -23.77 -11.82 -0.74
C GLU A 284 -24.52 -10.79 0.13
N GLN A 285 -24.34 -9.50 -0.17
CA GLN A 285 -24.99 -8.41 0.54
C GLN A 285 -26.26 -7.90 -0.16
N SER A 286 -26.68 -8.53 -1.26
CA SER A 286 -27.79 -8.07 -2.11
C SER A 286 -27.60 -6.63 -2.60
N LEU A 287 -26.36 -6.23 -2.86
CA LEU A 287 -25.97 -4.92 -3.36
C LEU A 287 -25.55 -5.02 -4.83
N THR A 288 -25.66 -3.90 -5.55
CA THR A 288 -25.14 -3.74 -6.91
C THR A 288 -24.00 -2.70 -6.91
N PRO A 289 -23.12 -2.71 -7.93
CA PRO A 289 -22.08 -1.68 -8.03
C PRO A 289 -22.62 -0.24 -7.98
N GLN A 290 -23.83 0.00 -8.53
CA GLN A 290 -24.50 1.31 -8.53
C GLN A 290 -24.97 1.76 -7.14
N SER A 291 -25.00 0.86 -6.15
CA SER A 291 -25.29 1.20 -4.76
C SER A 291 -24.20 2.04 -4.09
N PHE A 292 -23.00 2.09 -4.69
CA PHE A 292 -21.85 2.72 -4.09
C PHE A 292 -21.63 4.13 -4.64
N LYS A 293 -21.52 5.09 -3.72
CA LYS A 293 -21.06 6.45 -4.05
C LYS A 293 -19.61 6.45 -4.51
N ARG A 294 -18.76 5.57 -3.93
CA ARG A 294 -17.31 5.57 -4.18
C ARG A 294 -16.66 4.21 -3.99
N LEU A 295 -15.71 3.92 -4.86
CA LEU A 295 -14.82 2.76 -4.79
C LEU A 295 -13.40 3.25 -4.48
N TRP A 296 -12.87 2.96 -3.30
CA TRP A 296 -11.48 3.24 -2.92
C TRP A 296 -10.63 2.00 -3.20
N LEU A 297 -10.12 1.93 -4.42
CA LEU A 297 -9.37 0.78 -4.92
C LEU A 297 -7.88 0.91 -4.62
N HIS A 298 -7.19 -0.23 -4.63
CA HIS A 298 -5.74 -0.28 -4.61
C HIS A 298 -5.12 0.56 -5.73
N GLN A 299 -4.06 1.29 -5.42
CA GLN A 299 -3.41 2.24 -6.31
C GLN A 299 -2.09 1.67 -6.86
N ALA A 300 -2.17 0.61 -7.67
CA ALA A 300 -1.00 -0.03 -8.27
C ALA A 300 -0.75 0.39 -9.72
N ASN A 301 -1.81 0.50 -10.51
CA ASN A 301 -1.75 0.78 -11.94
C ASN A 301 -3.10 1.32 -12.41
N ILE A 302 -3.10 2.44 -13.10
CA ILE A 302 -4.34 3.09 -13.55
C ILE A 302 -5.15 2.20 -14.50
N ASN A 303 -4.47 1.43 -15.38
CA ASN A 303 -5.15 0.56 -16.34
C ASN A 303 -5.86 -0.60 -15.65
N MET A 304 -5.31 -1.11 -14.53
CA MET A 304 -6.01 -2.12 -13.70
C MET A 304 -7.26 -1.54 -13.06
N ASN A 305 -7.15 -0.34 -12.46
CA ASN A 305 -8.28 0.32 -11.83
C ASN A 305 -9.39 0.64 -12.83
N LEU A 306 -9.04 1.21 -13.98
CA LEU A 306 -10.00 1.49 -15.06
C LEU A 306 -10.70 0.22 -15.54
N PHE A 307 -9.97 -0.90 -15.68
CA PHE A 307 -10.59 -2.18 -16.05
C PHE A 307 -11.61 -2.65 -15.00
N VAL A 308 -11.23 -2.67 -13.73
CA VAL A 308 -12.10 -3.11 -12.63
C VAL A 308 -13.34 -2.22 -12.54
N VAL A 309 -13.15 -0.91 -12.57
CA VAL A 309 -14.23 0.07 -12.47
C VAL A 309 -15.20 -0.03 -13.67
N LYS A 310 -14.65 -0.13 -14.89
CA LYS A 310 -15.47 -0.31 -16.10
C LYS A 310 -16.28 -1.61 -16.08
N LYS A 311 -15.69 -2.68 -15.57
CA LYS A 311 -16.40 -3.98 -15.44
C LYS A 311 -17.52 -3.93 -14.40
N LEU A 312 -17.35 -3.19 -13.32
CA LEU A 312 -18.34 -3.07 -12.23
C LEU A 312 -19.44 -2.05 -12.55
N LEU A 313 -19.05 -0.85 -12.99
CA LEU A 313 -19.95 0.31 -13.11
C LEU A 313 -20.39 0.59 -14.56
N GLY A 314 -19.73 -0.01 -15.56
CA GLY A 314 -19.97 0.27 -16.99
C GLY A 314 -19.08 1.41 -17.51
N ASP A 315 -19.43 1.94 -18.68
CA ASP A 315 -18.62 2.95 -19.39
C ASP A 315 -18.83 4.40 -18.89
N GLU A 316 -19.90 4.68 -18.12
CA GLU A 316 -20.29 6.03 -17.67
C GLU A 316 -19.75 6.36 -16.26
N VAL A 317 -18.54 5.92 -15.93
CA VAL A 317 -17.94 6.16 -14.63
C VAL A 317 -17.37 7.56 -14.55
N THR A 318 -17.67 8.26 -13.46
CA THR A 318 -17.06 9.55 -13.15
C THR A 318 -15.77 9.38 -12.35
N PRO A 319 -14.79 10.30 -12.46
CA PRO A 319 -13.58 10.26 -11.65
C PRO A 319 -13.84 10.22 -10.13
N ASP A 320 -14.94 10.84 -9.69
CA ASP A 320 -15.32 10.88 -8.27
C ASP A 320 -15.77 9.52 -7.74
N GLN A 321 -16.26 8.62 -8.59
CA GLN A 321 -16.69 7.28 -8.18
C GLN A 321 -15.52 6.33 -7.90
N ALA A 322 -14.36 6.57 -8.53
CA ALA A 322 -13.15 5.79 -8.32
C ALA A 322 -11.92 6.69 -8.32
N PRO A 323 -11.69 7.44 -7.23
CA PRO A 323 -10.64 8.45 -7.17
C PRO A 323 -9.26 7.82 -7.32
N VAL A 324 -8.40 8.52 -8.03
CA VAL A 324 -7.01 8.16 -8.26
C VAL A 324 -6.12 9.01 -7.36
N VAL A 325 -5.17 8.39 -6.68
CA VAL A 325 -4.08 9.03 -5.94
C VAL A 325 -2.71 8.53 -6.41
N LEU A 326 -2.75 7.59 -7.35
CA LEU A 326 -1.58 6.94 -7.93
C LEU A 326 -0.66 7.92 -8.68
N ASP A 327 -1.23 8.92 -9.32
CA ASP A 327 -0.48 9.95 -10.05
C ASP A 327 0.40 10.79 -9.13
N GLU A 328 -0.05 11.01 -7.87
CA GLU A 328 0.66 11.79 -6.85
C GLU A 328 1.58 10.93 -5.96
N TYR A 329 1.10 9.75 -5.52
CA TYR A 329 1.79 8.92 -4.52
C TYR A 329 2.52 7.72 -5.11
N ALA A 330 2.32 7.40 -6.39
CA ALA A 330 2.70 6.12 -7.00
C ALA A 330 2.02 4.92 -6.28
N ASN A 331 2.54 3.72 -6.46
CA ASN A 331 2.07 2.56 -5.71
C ASN A 331 2.67 2.59 -4.30
N THR A 332 1.85 2.72 -3.29
CA THR A 332 2.23 2.71 -1.88
C THR A 332 1.82 1.40 -1.19
N ALA A 333 1.91 0.29 -1.93
CA ALA A 333 1.55 -1.05 -1.46
C ALA A 333 0.18 -1.07 -0.75
N SER A 334 0.12 -1.39 0.56
CA SER A 334 -1.15 -1.54 1.27
C SER A 334 -1.88 -0.22 1.54
N ALA A 335 -1.17 0.90 1.56
CA ALA A 335 -1.73 2.19 1.96
C ALA A 335 -2.60 2.87 0.88
N GLY A 336 -2.44 2.53 -0.41
CA GLY A 336 -3.04 3.27 -1.51
C GLY A 336 -4.56 3.40 -1.45
N SER A 337 -5.29 2.34 -1.11
CA SER A 337 -6.75 2.39 -0.93
C SER A 337 -7.16 3.21 0.30
N VAL A 338 -6.34 3.20 1.35
CA VAL A 338 -6.54 3.99 2.57
C VAL A 338 -6.30 5.48 2.33
N ILE A 339 -5.30 5.84 1.50
CA ILE A 339 -5.10 7.24 1.05
C ILE A 339 -6.34 7.72 0.30
N ALA A 340 -6.84 6.92 -0.65
CA ALA A 340 -8.05 7.26 -1.40
C ALA A 340 -9.26 7.44 -0.48
N PHE A 341 -9.46 6.56 0.51
CA PHE A 341 -10.48 6.70 1.54
C PHE A 341 -10.28 7.98 2.36
N HIS A 342 -9.07 8.25 2.86
CA HIS A 342 -8.78 9.42 3.68
C HIS A 342 -9.07 10.74 2.95
N LYS A 343 -8.64 10.86 1.69
CA LYS A 343 -8.79 12.07 0.88
C LYS A 343 -10.23 12.26 0.35
N TYR A 344 -10.96 11.17 0.09
CA TYR A 344 -12.23 11.21 -0.65
C TYR A 344 -13.39 10.55 0.11
N SER A 345 -13.52 10.79 1.41
CA SER A 345 -14.65 10.30 2.22
C SER A 345 -15.44 11.41 2.94
N ALA A 346 -14.96 12.67 2.89
CA ALA A 346 -15.55 13.77 3.65
C ALA A 346 -16.94 14.21 3.16
N ASP A 347 -17.25 14.02 1.88
CA ASP A 347 -18.50 14.41 1.22
C ASP A 347 -19.61 13.35 1.32
N PHE A 348 -19.41 12.29 2.11
CA PHE A 348 -20.42 11.25 2.31
C PHE A 348 -21.53 11.71 3.26
N ASN A 349 -22.78 11.50 2.84
CA ASN A 349 -23.97 11.70 3.67
C ASN A 349 -24.32 10.40 4.40
N ALA A 350 -25.08 10.52 5.49
CA ALA A 350 -25.58 9.36 6.24
C ALA A 350 -26.32 8.40 5.31
N GLY A 351 -25.95 7.12 5.36
CA GLY A 351 -26.48 6.06 4.49
C GLY A 351 -25.69 5.80 3.21
N ASP A 352 -24.85 6.75 2.73
CA ASP A 352 -24.01 6.53 1.54
C ASP A 352 -23.09 5.33 1.75
N LEU A 353 -22.96 4.49 0.71
CA LEU A 353 -22.09 3.32 0.70
C LEU A 353 -20.77 3.61 -0.04
N GLY A 354 -19.68 3.07 0.50
CA GLY A 354 -18.36 3.03 -0.13
C GLY A 354 -17.77 1.62 -0.08
N LEU A 355 -16.96 1.27 -1.08
CA LEU A 355 -16.23 0.01 -1.14
C LEU A 355 -14.74 0.28 -1.12
N LEU A 356 -14.06 -0.18 -0.07
CA LEU A 356 -12.61 -0.16 0.04
C LEU A 356 -12.07 -1.53 -0.35
N SER A 357 -11.18 -1.58 -1.35
CA SER A 357 -10.60 -2.85 -1.81
C SER A 357 -9.12 -2.71 -2.14
N SER A 358 -8.36 -3.71 -1.72
CA SER A 358 -6.95 -3.87 -2.08
C SER A 358 -6.67 -5.28 -2.60
N PHE A 359 -5.66 -5.37 -3.48
CA PHE A 359 -5.29 -6.61 -4.15
C PHE A 359 -3.81 -6.56 -4.56
N GLY A 360 -3.18 -7.71 -4.67
CA GLY A 360 -1.78 -7.77 -5.04
C GLY A 360 -1.13 -9.12 -4.89
N ALA A 361 0.14 -9.10 -4.48
CA ALA A 361 0.94 -10.29 -4.34
C ALA A 361 0.29 -11.34 -3.42
N GLY A 362 0.51 -12.55 -3.77
CA GLY A 362 -0.05 -13.69 -3.08
C GLY A 362 -0.52 -14.75 -4.07
N TYR A 363 -1.57 -14.61 -4.90
CA TYR A 363 -2.38 -13.39 -4.90
C TYR A 363 -3.23 -13.23 -3.64
N SER A 364 -3.54 -12.00 -3.34
CA SER A 364 -4.42 -11.65 -2.22
C SER A 364 -5.40 -10.55 -2.63
N ILE A 365 -6.64 -10.64 -2.18
CA ILE A 365 -7.70 -9.66 -2.43
C ILE A 365 -8.47 -9.46 -1.13
N GLY A 366 -8.69 -8.21 -0.75
CA GLY A 366 -9.54 -7.86 0.38
C GLY A 366 -10.53 -6.77 -0.02
N SER A 367 -11.76 -6.85 0.48
CA SER A 367 -12.78 -5.84 0.28
C SER A 367 -13.59 -5.60 1.54
N VAL A 368 -13.94 -4.34 1.79
CA VAL A 368 -14.69 -3.88 2.95
C VAL A 368 -15.78 -2.93 2.48
N ILE A 369 -17.04 -3.25 2.77
CA ILE A 369 -18.19 -2.40 2.49
C ILE A 369 -18.40 -1.50 3.69
N LEU A 370 -18.39 -0.20 3.44
CA LEU A 370 -18.52 0.86 4.43
C LEU A 370 -19.80 1.64 4.22
N GLN A 371 -20.50 1.97 5.30
CA GLN A 371 -21.66 2.85 5.26
C GLN A 371 -21.43 4.06 6.16
N LYS A 372 -21.61 5.25 5.61
CA LYS A 372 -21.57 6.49 6.39
C LYS A 372 -22.69 6.54 7.42
N ARG A 373 -22.35 6.94 8.64
CA ARG A 373 -23.28 7.08 9.77
C ARG A 373 -23.95 8.45 9.80
#